data_ebe68e14043e15b684decc0a5680635d
#
_entry.id   ebe68e14043e15b684decc0a5680635d
#
_cell.length_a   1.000
_cell.length_b   1.000
_cell.length_c   1.000
_cell.angle_alpha   90.00
_cell.angle_beta   90.00
_cell.angle_gamma   90.00
#
_symmetry.space_group_name_H-M   'P 1'
#
loop_
_entity.id
_entity.type
_entity.pdbx_description
1 polymer ?
#
loop_
_entity_poly.entity_id
_entity_poly.type
_entity_poly.pdbx_seq_one_letter_code
_entity_poly.pdbx_strand_id
1 'polypeptide(L)'
;MVRSAESSGMPALYLHKVAHLQAHDNYRVVLEDDGQETEIGSIGVQFNGWRWAIDNVIPMSDEDTAGIGKDRNDCMRQFRAAWEKFSSDPARLTEFLQAKRKRL
;
A
#
# COMPACT_ATOMS: atom_id res chain seq x y z
N MET A 1 19.08 -16.65 6.46
CA MET A 1 18.65 -16.53 6.40
C MET A 1 17.83 -16.78 6.43
N VAL A 2 17.53 -16.76 6.38
CA VAL A 2 16.81 -16.96 6.37
C VAL A 2 15.75 -16.64 6.57
N ARG A 3 15.38 -16.08 6.71
CA ARG A 3 14.34 -15.67 6.81
C ARG A 3 13.47 -16.13 6.04
N SER A 4 13.73 -16.35 5.40
CA SER A 4 13.03 -16.68 4.43
C SER A 4 12.01 -17.47 4.73
N ALA A 5 12.28 -18.34 5.19
CA ALA A 5 11.30 -19.22 5.36
C ALA A 5 10.22 -18.60 6.00
N GLU A 6 10.51 -18.03 6.97
CA GLU A 6 9.55 -17.64 7.67
C GLU A 6 8.78 -16.76 7.07
N SER A 7 9.28 -16.03 6.48
CA SER A 7 8.46 -15.15 5.96
C SER A 7 7.76 -15.75 4.96
N SER A 8 8.08 -16.87 4.69
CA SER A 8 7.55 -17.45 3.65
C SER A 8 6.21 -17.15 3.34
N GLY A 9 5.89 -16.60 2.34
CA GLY A 9 4.57 -16.42 1.92
C GLY A 9 3.83 -15.30 2.58
N MET A 10 4.44 -14.57 3.42
CA MET A 10 3.76 -13.47 4.07
C MET A 10 4.38 -12.18 3.65
N PRO A 11 3.83 -11.56 2.61
CA PRO A 11 4.34 -10.26 2.17
C PRO A 11 4.22 -9.23 3.27
N ALA A 12 5.16 -8.35 3.34
CA ALA A 12 5.20 -7.31 4.36
C ALA A 12 4.84 -5.96 3.76
N LEU A 13 4.17 -5.13 4.55
CA LEU A 13 3.90 -3.75 4.15
C LEU A 13 4.72 -2.83 5.03
N TYR A 14 5.33 -1.82 4.42
CA TYR A 14 6.00 -0.81 5.21
C TYR A 14 5.92 0.55 4.53
N LEU A 15 6.26 1.59 5.25
CA LEU A 15 6.17 2.95 4.75
C LEU A 15 7.52 3.46 4.32
N HIS A 16 7.50 4.21 3.21
CA HIS A 16 8.68 4.84 2.69
C HIS A 16 8.37 6.33 2.60
N LYS A 17 9.05 7.13 3.41
CA LYS A 17 8.74 8.55 3.45
C LYS A 17 9.13 9.22 2.14
N VAL A 18 8.23 10.06 1.63
CA VAL A 18 8.50 10.80 0.41
C VAL A 18 9.34 12.02 0.76
N ALA A 19 10.50 12.14 0.14
CA ALA A 19 11.38 13.27 0.36
C ALA A 19 11.00 14.37 -0.62
N HIS A 20 10.23 15.34 -0.14
CA HIS A 20 9.79 16.44 -0.99
C HIS A 20 9.70 17.71 -0.17
N LEU A 21 10.08 18.82 -0.74
CA LEU A 21 10.14 20.06 -0.01
C LEU A 21 8.82 20.47 0.62
N GLN A 22 7.72 20.19 -0.05
CA GLN A 22 6.42 20.60 0.43
C GLN A 22 5.57 19.48 0.96
N ALA A 23 6.14 18.29 1.07
CA ALA A 23 5.37 17.11 1.51
C ALA A 23 5.99 16.58 2.79
N HIS A 24 5.59 17.18 3.92
CA HIS A 24 6.21 16.83 5.17
C HIS A 24 5.76 15.47 5.70
N ASP A 25 4.51 15.12 5.49
CA ASP A 25 3.96 13.89 6.04
C ASP A 25 3.31 13.09 4.93
N ASN A 26 4.11 12.69 3.96
CA ASN A 26 3.63 11.83 2.89
C ASN A 26 4.50 10.60 2.79
N TYR A 27 3.85 9.46 2.65
CA TYR A 27 4.53 8.18 2.62
C TYR A 27 3.97 7.34 1.49
N ARG A 28 4.84 6.54 0.87
CA ARG A 28 4.39 5.49 -0.03
C ARG A 28 4.28 4.21 0.79
N VAL A 29 3.27 3.42 0.50
CA VAL A 29 3.13 2.11 1.12
C VAL A 29 3.77 1.10 0.17
N VAL A 30 4.73 0.35 0.67
CA VAL A 30 5.51 -0.57 -0.14
C VAL A 30 5.18 -1.99 0.28
N LEU A 31 4.87 -2.82 -0.71
CA LEU A 31 4.68 -4.25 -0.50
C LEU A 31 5.99 -4.93 -0.81
N GLU A 32 6.54 -5.64 0.16
CA GLU A 32 7.74 -6.39 -0.06
C GLU A 32 7.37 -7.86 -0.09
N ASP A 33 7.60 -8.52 -1.20
CA ASP A 33 7.21 -9.89 -1.41
C ASP A 33 8.37 -10.61 -2.07
N ASP A 34 8.98 -11.52 -1.31
CA ASP A 34 10.05 -12.37 -1.86
C ASP A 34 11.20 -11.54 -2.39
N GLY A 35 11.52 -10.49 -1.68
CA GLY A 35 12.64 -9.62 -2.07
C GLY A 35 12.29 -8.57 -3.10
N GLN A 36 11.09 -8.57 -3.63
CA GLN A 36 10.68 -7.59 -4.60
C GLN A 36 9.79 -6.55 -3.94
N GLU A 37 10.11 -5.27 -4.14
CA GLU A 37 9.37 -4.18 -3.56
C GLU A 37 8.49 -3.52 -4.60
N THR A 38 7.25 -3.28 -4.28
CA THR A 38 6.31 -2.61 -5.17
C THR A 38 5.55 -1.57 -4.37
N GLU A 39 5.53 -0.34 -4.86
CA GLU A 39 4.72 0.69 -4.21
C GLU A 39 3.28 0.47 -4.59
N ILE A 40 2.41 0.34 -3.60
CA ILE A 40 1.02 -0.02 -3.84
C ILE A 40 0.03 1.03 -3.39
N GLY A 41 0.47 2.06 -2.72
CA GLY A 41 -0.45 3.10 -2.28
C GLY A 41 0.26 4.19 -1.53
N SER A 42 -0.51 5.05 -0.88
CA SER A 42 0.05 6.18 -0.15
C SER A 42 -0.73 6.47 1.11
N ILE A 43 -0.05 7.12 2.05
CA ILE A 43 -0.63 7.64 3.25
C ILE A 43 -0.05 9.05 3.41
N GLY A 44 -0.88 10.03 3.68
CA GLY A 44 -0.37 11.38 3.86
C GLY A 44 -1.40 12.34 4.39
N VAL A 45 -0.94 13.55 4.65
CA VAL A 45 -1.80 14.62 5.12
C VAL A 45 -2.26 15.43 3.92
N GLN A 46 -3.56 15.60 3.79
CA GLN A 46 -4.14 16.45 2.78
C GLN A 46 -5.19 17.31 3.42
N PHE A 47 -5.19 18.58 3.10
CA PHE A 47 -6.11 19.53 3.66
C PHE A 47 -5.95 19.50 5.18
N ASN A 48 -6.81 19.02 5.92
CA ASN A 48 -6.69 19.03 7.36
C ASN A 48 -6.76 17.64 7.96
N GLY A 49 -6.39 16.64 7.22
CA GLY A 49 -6.50 15.30 7.77
C GLY A 49 -5.61 14.30 7.10
N TRP A 50 -5.51 13.16 7.74
CA TRP A 50 -4.74 12.05 7.22
C TRP A 50 -5.59 11.21 6.29
N ARG A 51 -5.03 10.83 5.16
CA ARG A 51 -5.73 10.02 4.17
C ARG A 51 -4.85 8.90 3.70
N TRP A 52 -5.48 7.85 3.23
CA TRP A 52 -4.77 6.72 2.64
C TRP A 52 -5.48 6.27 1.38
N ALA A 53 -4.74 5.68 0.46
CA ALA A 53 -5.34 5.14 -0.76
C ALA A 53 -4.44 4.08 -1.36
N ILE A 54 -5.05 3.02 -1.87
CA ILE A 54 -4.38 2.04 -2.70
C ILE A 54 -4.37 2.60 -4.12
N ASP A 55 -3.27 2.45 -4.85
CA ASP A 55 -3.17 3.01 -6.19
C ASP A 55 -4.20 2.38 -7.13
N ASN A 56 -4.87 3.21 -7.91
CA ASN A 56 -5.88 2.72 -8.83
C ASN A 56 -5.27 2.39 -10.18
N VAL A 57 -4.62 1.27 -10.28
CA VAL A 57 -4.00 0.83 -11.55
C VAL A 57 -4.89 -0.17 -12.28
N ILE A 58 -5.95 -0.63 -11.64
CA ILE A 58 -6.99 -1.43 -12.27
C ILE A 58 -8.31 -0.93 -11.71
N PRO A 59 -9.45 -1.26 -12.31
CA PRO A 59 -10.73 -0.80 -11.76
C PRO A 59 -10.94 -1.29 -10.34
N MET A 60 -11.21 -0.37 -9.43
CA MET A 60 -11.36 -0.67 -8.02
C MET A 60 -12.43 0.24 -7.43
N SER A 61 -13.04 -0.21 -6.34
CA SER A 61 -14.04 0.58 -5.64
C SER A 61 -13.35 1.57 -4.72
N ASP A 62 -13.69 2.85 -4.83
CA ASP A 62 -13.08 3.86 -3.98
C ASP A 62 -13.42 3.64 -2.52
N GLU A 63 -14.57 3.08 -2.22
CA GLU A 63 -14.94 2.85 -0.84
C GLU A 63 -14.03 1.84 -0.17
N ASP A 64 -13.50 0.91 -0.94
CA ASP A 64 -12.66 -0.15 -0.38
C ASP A 64 -11.19 0.16 -0.49
N THR A 65 -10.81 1.20 -1.19
CA THR A 65 -9.40 1.43 -1.50
C THR A 65 -8.89 2.78 -1.05
N ALA A 66 -9.70 3.56 -0.33
CA ALA A 66 -9.27 4.86 0.17
C ALA A 66 -10.05 5.20 1.42
N GLY A 67 -9.48 6.07 2.24
CA GLY A 67 -10.18 6.47 3.47
C GLY A 67 -9.45 7.57 4.22
N ILE A 68 -9.99 7.90 5.37
CA ILE A 68 -9.49 8.96 6.23
C ILE A 68 -9.17 8.34 7.58
N GLY A 69 -8.04 8.72 8.14
CA GLY A 69 -7.64 8.25 9.46
C GLY A 69 -7.34 9.41 10.39
N LYS A 70 -7.15 9.10 11.66
CA LYS A 70 -6.84 10.12 12.65
C LYS A 70 -5.38 10.52 12.61
N ASP A 71 -4.52 9.60 12.25
CA ASP A 71 -3.09 9.84 12.18
C ASP A 71 -2.48 8.79 11.27
N ARG A 72 -1.16 8.82 11.16
CA ARG A 72 -0.46 7.88 10.26
C ARG A 72 -0.73 6.43 10.65
N ASN A 73 -0.69 6.12 11.93
CA ASN A 73 -0.87 4.74 12.37
C ASN A 73 -2.29 4.24 12.11
N ASP A 74 -3.27 5.11 12.31
CA ASP A 74 -4.65 4.76 12.02
C ASP A 74 -4.83 4.51 10.52
N CYS A 75 -4.23 5.36 9.67
CA CYS A 75 -4.28 5.15 8.24
C CYS A 75 -3.60 3.85 7.84
N MET A 76 -2.47 3.53 8.48
CA MET A 76 -1.79 2.28 8.15
C MET A 76 -2.62 1.07 8.53
N ARG A 77 -3.31 1.15 9.67
CA ARG A 77 -4.18 0.04 10.09
C ARG A 77 -5.32 -0.15 9.09
N GLN A 78 -5.94 0.96 8.66
CA GLN A 78 -7.02 0.89 7.69
C GLN A 78 -6.52 0.40 6.33
N PHE A 79 -5.35 0.89 5.91
CA PHE A 79 -4.76 0.48 4.64
C PHE A 79 -4.49 -1.03 4.66
N ARG A 80 -3.91 -1.52 5.75
CA ARG A 80 -3.59 -2.94 5.86
C ARG A 80 -4.86 -3.79 5.76
N ALA A 81 -5.92 -3.37 6.43
CA ALA A 81 -7.18 -4.12 6.37
C ALA A 81 -7.74 -4.12 4.95
N ALA A 82 -7.69 -2.98 4.28
CA ALA A 82 -8.18 -2.89 2.91
C ALA A 82 -7.33 -3.73 1.96
N TRP A 83 -6.01 -3.69 2.14
CA TRP A 83 -5.12 -4.48 1.30
C TRP A 83 -5.32 -5.97 1.52
N GLU A 84 -5.52 -6.40 2.77
CA GLU A 84 -5.77 -7.81 3.04
C GLU A 84 -7.06 -8.27 2.38
N LYS A 85 -8.09 -7.43 2.41
CA LYS A 85 -9.34 -7.77 1.76
C LYS A 85 -9.16 -7.87 0.25
N PHE A 86 -8.48 -6.87 -0.34
CA PHE A 86 -8.27 -6.87 -1.78
C PHE A 86 -7.40 -8.04 -2.22
N SER A 87 -6.33 -8.28 -1.50
CA SER A 87 -5.37 -9.32 -1.91
C SER A 87 -5.85 -10.72 -1.59
N SER A 88 -6.98 -10.85 -0.91
CA SER A 88 -7.55 -12.17 -0.69
C SER A 88 -8.11 -12.77 -1.98
N ASP A 89 -8.26 -11.97 -3.03
CA ASP A 89 -8.66 -12.46 -4.34
C ASP A 89 -7.40 -12.58 -5.19
N PRO A 90 -6.89 -13.80 -5.42
CA PRO A 90 -5.61 -13.96 -6.11
C PRO A 90 -5.62 -13.42 -7.54
N ALA A 91 -6.76 -13.49 -8.22
CA ALA A 91 -6.83 -12.99 -9.58
C ALA A 91 -6.69 -11.47 -9.61
N ARG A 92 -7.35 -10.79 -8.68
CA ARG A 92 -7.26 -9.33 -8.60
C ARG A 92 -5.85 -8.90 -8.18
N LEU A 93 -5.25 -9.61 -7.24
CA LEU A 93 -3.91 -9.31 -6.80
C LEU A 93 -2.93 -9.46 -7.95
N THR A 94 -3.05 -10.54 -8.72
CA THR A 94 -2.17 -10.75 -9.86
C THR A 94 -2.34 -9.64 -10.90
N GLU A 95 -3.57 -9.26 -11.18
CA GLU A 95 -3.86 -8.21 -12.13
C GLU A 95 -3.25 -6.89 -11.69
N PHE A 96 -3.40 -6.56 -10.40
CA PHE A 96 -2.88 -5.34 -9.83
C PHE A 96 -1.35 -5.29 -9.94
N LEU A 97 -0.69 -6.36 -9.52
CA LEU A 97 0.78 -6.38 -9.54
C LEU A 97 1.33 -6.36 -10.95
N GLN A 98 0.66 -7.03 -11.88
CA GLN A 98 1.08 -6.96 -13.26
C GLN A 98 0.95 -5.55 -13.81
N ALA A 99 -0.13 -4.86 -13.49
CA ALA A 99 -0.31 -3.49 -13.94
C ALA A 99 0.75 -2.57 -13.36
N LYS A 100 1.11 -2.76 -12.08
CA LYS A 100 2.15 -1.95 -11.47
C LYS A 100 3.50 -2.18 -12.14
N ARG A 101 3.82 -3.43 -12.41
CA ARG A 101 5.13 -3.77 -12.95
C ARG A 101 5.26 -3.46 -14.42
N LYS A 102 4.15 -3.41 -15.14
CA LYS A 102 4.21 -3.05 -16.54
C LYS A 102 4.41 -1.59 -16.77
N ARG A 103 4.22 -0.76 -15.78
CA ARG A 103 4.32 0.68 -15.97
C ARG A 103 5.76 1.17 -15.98
N LEU A 104 6.67 0.29 -15.90
CA LEU A 104 8.06 0.67 -16.03
C LEU A 104 8.37 1.05 -17.46
#